data_d5e30deb9a274198b14e900ddf3d842f
#
_entry.id   d5e30deb9a274198b14e900ddf3d842f
#
_cell.length_a   1.000
_cell.length_b   1.000
_cell.length_c   1.000
_cell.angle_alpha   90.00
_cell.angle_beta   90.00
_cell.angle_gamma   90.00
#
_symmetry.space_group_name_H-M   'P 1'
#
loop_
_entity.id
_entity.type
_entity.pdbx_description
1 polymer ?
#
loop_
_entity_poly.entity_id
_entity_poly.type
_entity_poly.pdbx_seq_one_letter_code
_entity_poly.pdbx_strand_id
1 'polypeptide(L)'
;PDGEITVTGAELGATVDAAALADQAFSENPMWNPSSWFPEGADIAVDVDPSVAASVLHDKLPGSYQAPVDASVAYDEGSQAFVTTAAQPGVGIDAAAVTSALQAAFDEGSAATTIEAQVVPIAAPVSTEAADAAVAKLNGILDTAGFYVGEERTAPVDRATAASWLSVAPDGDGGFAISANAAKIQPAVDALAGEINRDAVNASVIVDSAGETIHEQVAGQTGRTLGDTADIAAAYAAQLTEGNGAYALPVTETPFETTTTERRIEVNLTTQKTILWQNGEVYRTYTISSGAGDHATHTGNFRIGWKTQMQDMGCVPGYDWCTRDVPWVAYFNGDEGFHGTYWHNNFGTPMSHGCINMTIPQAKELYEWAYRGTEVSVHY
;
A
#
# COMPACT_ATOMS: atom_id res chain seq x y z
N PRO A 1 -52.16 -0.45 -16.71
CA PRO A 1 -52.50 0.67 -17.56
C PRO A 1 -53.40 0.17 -18.70
N ASP A 2 -54.66 0.49 -18.55
CA ASP A 2 -55.70 -0.04 -19.43
C ASP A 2 -55.80 0.92 -20.64
N GLY A 3 -55.07 0.65 -21.70
CA GLY A 3 -55.16 1.42 -22.94
C GLY A 3 -55.13 0.48 -24.14
N GLU A 4 -56.19 0.47 -24.92
CA GLU A 4 -56.20 -0.15 -26.23
C GLU A 4 -55.83 0.90 -27.28
N ILE A 5 -54.83 0.56 -28.11
CA ILE A 5 -54.44 1.40 -29.24
C ILE A 5 -54.52 0.60 -30.53
N THR A 6 -54.77 1.28 -31.61
CA THR A 6 -54.71 0.67 -32.94
C THR A 6 -53.49 1.28 -33.66
N VAL A 7 -52.64 0.41 -34.17
CA VAL A 7 -51.44 0.71 -34.95
C VAL A 7 -51.37 -0.13 -36.19
N THR A 8 -50.80 0.38 -37.24
CA THR A 8 -50.54 -0.39 -38.46
C THR A 8 -49.18 -1.05 -38.41
N GLY A 9 -48.95 -2.13 -39.11
CA GLY A 9 -47.61 -2.77 -39.20
C GLY A 9 -46.55 -1.78 -39.74
N ALA A 10 -46.93 -0.96 -40.70
CA ALA A 10 -46.02 0.08 -41.22
C ALA A 10 -45.63 1.15 -40.16
N GLU A 11 -46.55 1.57 -39.25
CA GLU A 11 -46.22 2.44 -38.13
C GLU A 11 -45.25 1.75 -37.15
N LEU A 12 -45.36 0.45 -36.97
CA LEU A 12 -44.42 -0.35 -36.15
C LEU A 12 -43.08 -0.66 -36.86
N GLY A 13 -42.86 -0.09 -38.05
CA GLY A 13 -41.62 -0.33 -38.79
C GLY A 13 -41.60 -1.63 -39.61
N ALA A 14 -42.78 -2.26 -39.81
CA ALA A 14 -42.86 -3.47 -40.63
C ALA A 14 -42.55 -3.16 -42.09
N THR A 15 -41.63 -3.88 -42.69
CA THR A 15 -41.24 -3.79 -44.10
C THR A 15 -41.27 -5.14 -44.76
N VAL A 16 -41.56 -5.15 -46.06
CA VAL A 16 -41.58 -6.35 -46.88
C VAL A 16 -40.58 -6.16 -48.01
N ASP A 17 -39.63 -7.09 -48.17
CA ASP A 17 -38.73 -7.07 -49.31
C ASP A 17 -39.44 -7.53 -50.57
N ALA A 18 -40.06 -6.58 -51.26
CA ALA A 18 -40.80 -6.79 -52.50
C ALA A 18 -39.91 -7.32 -53.64
N ALA A 19 -38.59 -7.03 -53.61
CA ALA A 19 -37.66 -7.53 -54.62
C ALA A 19 -37.34 -9.01 -54.40
N ALA A 20 -37.06 -9.41 -53.14
CA ALA A 20 -36.86 -10.80 -52.79
C ALA A 20 -38.09 -11.68 -53.08
N LEU A 21 -39.28 -11.14 -52.78
CA LEU A 21 -40.58 -11.79 -53.12
C LEU A 21 -40.76 -11.96 -54.63
N ALA A 22 -40.46 -10.93 -55.44
CA ALA A 22 -40.55 -11.04 -56.88
C ALA A 22 -39.58 -12.07 -57.43
N ASP A 23 -38.32 -12.09 -56.94
CA ASP A 23 -37.30 -13.06 -57.34
C ASP A 23 -37.70 -14.50 -56.93
N GLN A 24 -38.23 -14.68 -55.72
CA GLN A 24 -38.76 -15.98 -55.26
C GLN A 24 -39.94 -16.41 -56.15
N ALA A 25 -40.91 -15.55 -56.37
CA ALA A 25 -42.08 -15.85 -57.24
C ALA A 25 -41.62 -16.23 -58.65
N PHE A 26 -40.64 -15.57 -59.21
CA PHE A 26 -40.08 -15.90 -60.52
C PHE A 26 -39.31 -17.23 -60.52
N SER A 27 -38.60 -17.54 -59.46
CA SER A 27 -37.85 -18.79 -59.36
C SER A 27 -38.73 -20.02 -59.14
N GLU A 28 -39.78 -19.88 -58.38
CA GLU A 28 -40.76 -20.94 -58.08
C GLU A 28 -41.80 -21.16 -59.16
N ASN A 29 -42.12 -20.12 -59.94
CA ASN A 29 -43.15 -20.14 -60.98
C ASN A 29 -42.55 -19.78 -62.33
N PRO A 30 -41.61 -20.57 -62.88
CA PRO A 30 -40.99 -20.25 -64.16
C PRO A 30 -42.00 -20.35 -65.29
N MET A 31 -41.98 -19.38 -66.24
CA MET A 31 -42.94 -19.25 -67.35
C MET A 31 -43.08 -20.48 -68.23
N TRP A 32 -42.12 -21.41 -68.22
CA TRP A 32 -42.12 -22.64 -68.99
C TRP A 32 -42.86 -23.78 -68.30
N ASN A 33 -43.30 -23.65 -67.03
CA ASN A 33 -44.02 -24.67 -66.28
C ASN A 33 -45.45 -24.20 -65.88
N PRO A 34 -46.45 -24.42 -66.68
CA PRO A 34 -47.81 -23.93 -66.41
C PRO A 34 -48.47 -24.50 -65.18
N SER A 35 -47.95 -25.60 -64.62
CA SER A 35 -48.54 -26.21 -63.41
C SER A 35 -48.14 -25.49 -62.11
N SER A 36 -47.13 -24.64 -62.20
CA SER A 36 -46.71 -23.86 -61.04
C SER A 36 -47.32 -22.42 -61.04
N TRP A 37 -48.19 -22.07 -61.98
CA TRP A 37 -48.80 -20.73 -62.12
C TRP A 37 -49.93 -20.45 -61.09
N PHE A 38 -50.30 -21.42 -60.30
CA PHE A 38 -51.26 -21.26 -59.20
C PHE A 38 -50.56 -21.62 -57.87
N PRO A 39 -49.69 -20.76 -57.36
CA PRO A 39 -48.96 -21.04 -56.12
C PRO A 39 -49.92 -21.04 -54.94
N GLU A 40 -49.72 -21.94 -54.02
CA GLU A 40 -50.41 -22.02 -52.72
C GLU A 40 -49.86 -20.98 -51.70
N GLY A 41 -49.62 -19.75 -52.16
CA GLY A 41 -49.11 -18.68 -51.33
C GLY A 41 -47.58 -18.58 -51.35
N ALA A 42 -47.03 -17.38 -51.27
CA ALA A 42 -45.62 -17.13 -51.03
C ALA A 42 -45.44 -16.88 -49.54
N ASP A 43 -44.41 -17.51 -48.93
CA ASP A 43 -43.99 -17.18 -47.55
C ASP A 43 -43.47 -15.74 -47.53
N ILE A 44 -44.28 -14.82 -47.01
CA ILE A 44 -43.91 -13.42 -46.90
C ILE A 44 -43.12 -13.20 -45.59
N ALA A 45 -41.84 -13.06 -45.70
CA ALA A 45 -41.03 -12.56 -44.58
C ALA A 45 -41.27 -11.09 -44.38
N VAL A 46 -41.79 -10.71 -43.22
CA VAL A 46 -41.98 -9.32 -42.79
C VAL A 46 -40.84 -9.03 -41.82
N ASP A 47 -40.04 -8.06 -42.14
CA ASP A 47 -39.02 -7.55 -41.21
C ASP A 47 -39.60 -6.41 -40.40
N VAL A 48 -39.51 -6.49 -39.07
CA VAL A 48 -40.03 -5.45 -38.15
C VAL A 48 -38.88 -4.99 -37.29
N ASP A 49 -38.49 -3.74 -37.39
CA ASP A 49 -37.47 -3.15 -36.55
C ASP A 49 -38.03 -2.96 -35.12
N PRO A 50 -37.48 -3.73 -34.12
CA PRO A 50 -37.93 -3.64 -32.74
C PRO A 50 -37.73 -2.24 -32.12
N SER A 51 -36.76 -1.47 -32.59
CA SER A 51 -36.47 -0.14 -32.06
C SER A 51 -37.52 0.89 -32.49
N VAL A 52 -37.98 0.78 -33.73
CA VAL A 52 -39.09 1.60 -34.26
C VAL A 52 -40.39 1.23 -33.54
N ALA A 53 -40.66 -0.08 -33.40
CA ALA A 53 -41.83 -0.55 -32.67
C ALA A 53 -41.87 -0.04 -31.23
N ALA A 54 -40.73 -0.15 -30.50
CA ALA A 54 -40.59 0.33 -29.12
C ALA A 54 -40.87 1.84 -29.03
N SER A 55 -40.32 2.65 -29.94
CA SER A 55 -40.52 4.10 -29.97
C SER A 55 -42.02 4.47 -30.18
N VAL A 56 -42.67 3.82 -31.15
CA VAL A 56 -44.09 4.07 -31.45
C VAL A 56 -44.99 3.64 -30.29
N LEU A 57 -44.70 2.49 -29.67
CA LEU A 57 -45.46 2.01 -28.51
C LEU A 57 -45.28 2.94 -27.31
N HIS A 58 -44.08 3.46 -27.09
CA HIS A 58 -43.78 4.46 -26.05
C HIS A 58 -44.60 5.73 -26.28
N ASP A 59 -44.60 6.26 -27.51
CA ASP A 59 -45.27 7.52 -27.84
C ASP A 59 -46.82 7.42 -27.71
N LYS A 60 -47.36 6.25 -28.10
CA LYS A 60 -48.81 6.02 -28.06
C LYS A 60 -49.33 5.55 -26.70
N LEU A 61 -48.47 4.95 -25.87
CA LEU A 61 -48.81 4.43 -24.54
C LEU A 61 -47.81 4.96 -23.48
N PRO A 62 -47.69 6.26 -23.26
CA PRO A 62 -46.69 6.82 -22.35
C PRO A 62 -46.85 6.36 -20.91
N GLY A 63 -48.02 5.96 -20.47
CA GLY A 63 -48.28 5.43 -19.15
C GLY A 63 -47.68 4.03 -18.90
N SER A 64 -47.28 3.33 -19.96
CA SER A 64 -46.63 2.00 -19.88
C SER A 64 -45.09 2.08 -19.88
N TYR A 65 -44.54 3.30 -19.93
CA TYR A 65 -43.09 3.51 -19.97
C TYR A 65 -42.62 4.30 -18.76
N GLN A 66 -41.55 3.81 -18.15
CA GLN A 66 -40.74 4.53 -17.18
C GLN A 66 -39.28 4.41 -17.60
N ALA A 67 -38.61 5.51 -17.75
CA ALA A 67 -37.20 5.53 -18.12
C ALA A 67 -36.35 4.85 -17.03
N PRO A 68 -35.36 4.03 -17.39
CA PRO A 68 -34.37 3.51 -16.44
C PRO A 68 -33.52 4.67 -15.89
N VAL A 69 -32.99 4.48 -14.71
CA VAL A 69 -32.03 5.40 -14.09
C VAL A 69 -30.67 4.71 -14.05
N ASP A 70 -29.68 5.36 -14.65
CA ASP A 70 -28.31 4.86 -14.67
C ASP A 70 -27.69 4.81 -13.29
N ALA A 71 -26.80 3.83 -13.07
CA ALA A 71 -25.92 3.87 -11.92
C ALA A 71 -24.99 5.09 -11.97
N SER A 72 -24.60 5.56 -10.80
CA SER A 72 -23.65 6.67 -10.69
C SER A 72 -22.59 6.42 -9.64
N VAL A 73 -21.45 7.12 -9.78
CA VAL A 73 -20.30 7.05 -8.87
C VAL A 73 -20.02 8.44 -8.34
N ALA A 74 -19.88 8.58 -7.03
CA ALA A 74 -19.54 9.84 -6.38
C ALA A 74 -18.58 9.61 -5.22
N TYR A 75 -17.75 10.63 -4.89
CA TYR A 75 -16.95 10.62 -3.69
C TYR A 75 -17.79 11.03 -2.50
N ASP A 76 -17.79 10.21 -1.45
CA ASP A 76 -18.43 10.48 -0.17
C ASP A 76 -17.41 10.94 0.86
N GLU A 77 -17.55 12.18 1.33
CA GLU A 77 -16.64 12.78 2.31
C GLU A 77 -16.71 12.08 3.68
N GLY A 78 -17.88 11.51 4.03
CA GLY A 78 -18.09 10.85 5.33
C GLY A 78 -17.30 9.54 5.45
N SER A 79 -17.30 8.73 4.40
CA SER A 79 -16.53 7.47 4.32
C SER A 79 -15.12 7.66 3.73
N GLN A 80 -14.82 8.85 3.19
CA GLN A 80 -13.61 9.14 2.43
C GLN A 80 -13.35 8.14 1.29
N ALA A 81 -14.40 7.78 0.57
CA ALA A 81 -14.36 6.78 -0.49
C ALA A 81 -15.31 7.14 -1.63
N PHE A 82 -15.04 6.60 -2.81
CA PHE A 82 -16.03 6.58 -3.87
C PHE A 82 -17.09 5.53 -3.57
N VAL A 83 -18.35 5.87 -3.85
CA VAL A 83 -19.53 5.03 -3.60
C VAL A 83 -20.40 4.93 -4.83
N THR A 84 -21.09 3.80 -4.97
CA THR A 84 -22.07 3.55 -6.04
C THR A 84 -23.46 3.98 -5.60
N THR A 85 -24.18 4.66 -6.49
CA THR A 85 -25.65 4.69 -6.45
C THR A 85 -26.17 3.70 -7.49
N ALA A 86 -26.93 2.70 -7.05
CA ALA A 86 -27.38 1.62 -7.90
C ALA A 86 -28.31 2.09 -9.04
N ALA A 87 -28.19 1.45 -10.20
CA ALA A 87 -29.12 1.63 -11.32
C ALA A 87 -30.52 1.18 -10.93
N GLN A 88 -31.52 1.82 -11.51
CA GLN A 88 -32.91 1.39 -11.40
C GLN A 88 -33.43 1.00 -12.77
N PRO A 89 -33.98 -0.22 -12.94
CA PRO A 89 -34.57 -0.60 -14.20
C PRO A 89 -35.79 0.28 -14.52
N GLY A 90 -35.91 0.64 -15.76
CA GLY A 90 -37.14 1.20 -16.29
C GLY A 90 -38.16 0.08 -16.54
N VAL A 91 -39.29 0.47 -17.07
CA VAL A 91 -40.31 -0.45 -17.59
C VAL A 91 -40.80 0.04 -18.96
N GLY A 92 -41.18 -0.89 -19.81
CA GLY A 92 -41.72 -0.61 -21.12
C GLY A 92 -42.42 -1.82 -21.73
N ILE A 93 -43.07 -1.62 -22.85
CA ILE A 93 -43.74 -2.71 -23.56
C ILE A 93 -42.69 -3.63 -24.20
N ASP A 94 -42.88 -4.93 -24.11
CA ASP A 94 -42.05 -5.93 -24.80
C ASP A 94 -42.24 -5.83 -26.31
N ALA A 95 -41.45 -4.97 -26.95
CA ALA A 95 -41.52 -4.76 -28.41
C ALA A 95 -41.15 -6.05 -29.19
N ALA A 96 -40.29 -6.90 -28.65
CA ALA A 96 -39.90 -8.13 -29.30
C ALA A 96 -41.10 -9.14 -29.35
N ALA A 97 -41.84 -9.23 -28.25
CA ALA A 97 -43.05 -10.02 -28.21
C ALA A 97 -44.12 -9.47 -29.17
N VAL A 98 -44.29 -8.14 -29.24
CA VAL A 98 -45.23 -7.49 -30.17
C VAL A 98 -44.82 -7.75 -31.64
N THR A 99 -43.54 -7.58 -31.98
CA THR A 99 -43.02 -7.86 -33.34
C THR A 99 -43.18 -9.34 -33.74
N SER A 100 -42.91 -10.27 -32.80
CA SER A 100 -43.12 -11.70 -33.05
C SER A 100 -44.56 -12.06 -33.27
N ALA A 101 -45.47 -11.48 -32.49
CA ALA A 101 -46.91 -11.70 -32.67
C ALA A 101 -47.43 -11.07 -33.97
N LEU A 102 -46.88 -9.94 -34.39
CA LEU A 102 -47.17 -9.31 -35.67
C LEU A 102 -46.70 -10.21 -36.83
N GLN A 103 -45.50 -10.77 -36.76
CA GLN A 103 -44.98 -11.72 -37.76
C GLN A 103 -45.90 -12.94 -37.88
N ALA A 104 -46.28 -13.53 -36.76
CA ALA A 104 -47.17 -14.70 -36.75
C ALA A 104 -48.55 -14.38 -37.42
N ALA A 105 -49.11 -13.17 -37.17
CA ALA A 105 -50.34 -12.75 -37.83
C ALA A 105 -50.15 -12.54 -39.33
N PHE A 106 -49.04 -12.10 -39.83
CA PHE A 106 -48.70 -12.03 -41.24
C PHE A 106 -48.61 -13.42 -41.87
N ASP A 107 -47.91 -14.36 -41.20
CA ASP A 107 -47.74 -15.75 -41.68
C ASP A 107 -49.11 -16.46 -41.79
N GLU A 108 -50.05 -16.14 -40.90
CA GLU A 108 -51.44 -16.65 -40.92
C GLU A 108 -52.34 -15.91 -41.93
N GLY A 109 -51.85 -14.90 -42.62
CA GLY A 109 -52.65 -14.09 -43.56
C GLY A 109 -53.69 -13.22 -42.89
N SER A 110 -53.55 -12.92 -41.63
CA SER A 110 -54.50 -12.11 -40.86
C SER A 110 -54.39 -10.62 -41.21
N ALA A 111 -55.48 -10.00 -41.62
CA ALA A 111 -55.51 -8.56 -41.92
C ALA A 111 -55.48 -7.65 -40.66
N ALA A 112 -55.84 -8.21 -39.51
CA ALA A 112 -55.78 -7.54 -38.20
C ALA A 112 -55.64 -8.58 -37.10
N THR A 113 -54.89 -8.25 -36.06
CA THR A 113 -54.73 -9.10 -34.86
C THR A 113 -54.74 -8.23 -33.60
N THR A 114 -55.18 -8.81 -32.47
CA THR A 114 -55.10 -8.16 -31.15
C THR A 114 -53.97 -8.79 -30.41
N ILE A 115 -52.99 -7.96 -29.99
CA ILE A 115 -51.81 -8.36 -29.24
C ILE A 115 -51.93 -7.86 -27.82
N GLU A 116 -51.91 -8.76 -26.83
CA GLU A 116 -51.80 -8.38 -25.42
C GLU A 116 -50.32 -8.10 -25.08
N ALA A 117 -49.94 -6.81 -25.07
CA ALA A 117 -48.58 -6.40 -24.79
C ALA A 117 -48.28 -6.53 -23.30
N GLN A 118 -47.17 -7.15 -22.98
CA GLN A 118 -46.64 -7.23 -21.61
C GLN A 118 -45.68 -6.05 -21.32
N VAL A 119 -45.75 -5.58 -20.08
CA VAL A 119 -44.75 -4.59 -19.58
C VAL A 119 -43.55 -5.37 -18.97
N VAL A 120 -42.35 -5.09 -19.45
CA VAL A 120 -41.12 -5.72 -19.06
C VAL A 120 -40.12 -4.72 -18.51
N PRO A 121 -39.21 -5.14 -17.63
CA PRO A 121 -38.11 -4.27 -17.19
C PRO A 121 -37.18 -3.89 -18.35
N ILE A 122 -36.80 -2.61 -18.40
CA ILE A 122 -35.77 -2.09 -19.31
C ILE A 122 -34.51 -1.87 -18.49
N ALA A 123 -33.40 -2.53 -18.84
CA ALA A 123 -32.12 -2.34 -18.18
C ALA A 123 -31.60 -0.90 -18.37
N ALA A 124 -30.97 -0.36 -17.33
CA ALA A 124 -30.27 0.92 -17.45
C ALA A 124 -29.02 0.75 -18.34
N PRO A 125 -28.73 1.73 -19.23
CA PRO A 125 -27.51 1.75 -20.04
C PRO A 125 -26.23 1.58 -19.23
N VAL A 126 -26.15 2.24 -18.06
CA VAL A 126 -25.03 2.09 -17.14
C VAL A 126 -25.49 1.23 -15.95
N SER A 127 -24.94 0.03 -15.84
CA SER A 127 -25.34 -0.94 -14.82
C SER A 127 -24.69 -0.65 -13.44
N THR A 128 -25.28 -1.23 -12.38
CA THR A 128 -24.71 -1.18 -11.02
C THR A 128 -23.32 -1.85 -10.98
N GLU A 129 -23.16 -2.97 -11.68
CA GLU A 129 -21.91 -3.72 -11.74
C GLU A 129 -20.77 -2.89 -12.37
N ALA A 130 -21.10 -2.08 -13.41
CA ALA A 130 -20.13 -1.17 -14.03
C ALA A 130 -19.70 -0.07 -13.05
N ALA A 131 -20.65 0.47 -12.28
CA ALA A 131 -20.36 1.47 -11.24
C ALA A 131 -19.53 0.89 -10.11
N ASP A 132 -19.84 -0.32 -9.64
CA ASP A 132 -19.07 -1.02 -8.60
C ASP A 132 -17.63 -1.30 -9.04
N ALA A 133 -17.42 -1.69 -10.29
CA ALA A 133 -16.09 -1.88 -10.87
C ALA A 133 -15.29 -0.57 -10.90
N ALA A 134 -15.93 0.54 -11.29
CA ALA A 134 -15.30 1.86 -11.27
C ALA A 134 -14.95 2.31 -9.84
N VAL A 135 -15.87 2.09 -8.88
CA VAL A 135 -15.66 2.38 -7.45
C VAL A 135 -14.49 1.57 -6.90
N ALA A 136 -14.42 0.27 -7.21
CA ALA A 136 -13.30 -0.57 -6.78
C ALA A 136 -11.95 -0.06 -7.31
N LYS A 137 -11.87 0.33 -8.59
CA LYS A 137 -10.68 0.92 -9.20
C LYS A 137 -10.31 2.24 -8.55
N LEU A 138 -11.26 3.16 -8.36
CA LEU A 138 -11.04 4.46 -7.75
C LEU A 138 -10.56 4.34 -6.30
N ASN A 139 -11.18 3.49 -5.49
CA ASN A 139 -10.78 3.28 -4.11
C ASN A 139 -9.40 2.59 -4.01
N GLY A 140 -9.06 1.68 -4.93
CA GLY A 140 -7.71 1.12 -5.05
C GLY A 140 -6.64 2.18 -5.33
N ILE A 141 -6.96 3.20 -6.15
CA ILE A 141 -6.10 4.37 -6.33
C ILE A 141 -5.93 5.12 -5.00
N LEU A 142 -7.03 5.40 -4.27
CA LEU A 142 -6.96 6.15 -3.01
C LEU A 142 -6.13 5.43 -1.93
N ASP A 143 -6.16 4.09 -1.90
CA ASP A 143 -5.41 3.28 -0.95
C ASP A 143 -3.89 3.40 -1.14
N THR A 144 -3.47 3.56 -2.38
CA THR A 144 -2.05 3.57 -2.77
C THR A 144 -1.54 4.97 -3.15
N ALA A 145 -2.41 5.98 -3.24
CA ALA A 145 -2.06 7.32 -3.72
C ALA A 145 -0.90 7.93 -2.93
N GLY A 146 0.19 8.26 -3.62
CA GLY A 146 1.39 8.84 -3.02
C GLY A 146 2.61 8.68 -3.89
N PHE A 147 3.70 9.27 -3.41
CA PHE A 147 4.99 9.24 -4.08
C PHE A 147 5.94 8.31 -3.32
N TYR A 148 6.61 7.44 -4.05
CA TYR A 148 7.40 6.33 -3.52
C TYR A 148 8.87 6.46 -3.89
N VAL A 149 9.73 6.06 -2.94
CA VAL A 149 11.16 5.84 -3.19
C VAL A 149 11.42 4.35 -2.96
N GLY A 150 11.64 3.61 -4.03
CA GLY A 150 11.63 2.14 -3.98
C GLY A 150 10.26 1.63 -3.52
N GLU A 151 10.26 0.83 -2.46
CA GLU A 151 9.04 0.28 -1.84
C GLU A 151 8.44 1.22 -0.76
N GLU A 152 9.15 2.27 -0.37
CA GLU A 152 8.74 3.18 0.69
C GLU A 152 7.78 4.24 0.15
N ARG A 153 6.56 4.33 0.72
CA ARG A 153 5.62 5.43 0.47
C ARG A 153 6.07 6.67 1.23
N THR A 154 7.05 7.38 0.66
CA THR A 154 7.78 8.45 1.34
C THR A 154 6.94 9.71 1.50
N ALA A 155 6.16 10.07 0.47
CA ALA A 155 5.22 11.20 0.51
C ALA A 155 3.78 10.66 0.28
N PRO A 156 3.08 10.23 1.34
CA PRO A 156 1.72 9.74 1.24
C PRO A 156 0.76 10.89 0.92
N VAL A 157 -0.23 10.62 0.06
CA VAL A 157 -1.32 11.54 -0.23
C VAL A 157 -2.57 11.04 0.49
N ASP A 158 -3.26 11.93 1.20
CA ASP A 158 -4.52 11.59 1.85
C ASP A 158 -5.64 11.34 0.83
N ARG A 159 -6.64 10.54 1.24
CA ARG A 159 -7.71 10.07 0.34
C ARG A 159 -8.54 11.21 -0.26
N ALA A 160 -8.83 12.26 0.52
CA ALA A 160 -9.62 13.39 0.07
C ALA A 160 -8.87 14.21 -0.98
N THR A 161 -7.58 14.47 -0.74
CA THR A 161 -6.70 15.13 -1.72
C THR A 161 -6.59 14.30 -3.00
N ALA A 162 -6.31 13.01 -2.90
CA ALA A 162 -6.22 12.11 -4.05
C ALA A 162 -7.55 12.07 -4.84
N ALA A 163 -8.69 11.98 -4.15
CA ALA A 163 -10.01 12.01 -4.78
C ALA A 163 -10.26 13.32 -5.53
N SER A 164 -9.78 14.45 -5.00
CA SER A 164 -9.93 15.77 -5.64
C SER A 164 -9.23 15.87 -7.00
N TRP A 165 -8.21 15.04 -7.24
CA TRP A 165 -7.48 14.97 -8.50
C TRP A 165 -8.21 14.20 -9.58
N LEU A 166 -9.13 13.30 -9.17
CA LEU A 166 -9.84 12.37 -10.03
C LEU A 166 -11.19 12.95 -10.49
N SER A 167 -11.61 12.53 -11.66
CA SER A 167 -12.95 12.75 -12.19
C SER A 167 -13.43 11.46 -12.82
N VAL A 168 -14.70 11.15 -12.63
CA VAL A 168 -15.37 9.97 -13.17
C VAL A 168 -16.64 10.38 -13.89
N ALA A 169 -16.87 9.85 -15.08
CA ALA A 169 -18.06 10.11 -15.88
C ALA A 169 -18.43 8.87 -16.71
N PRO A 170 -19.70 8.65 -17.08
CA PRO A 170 -20.08 7.63 -18.05
C PRO A 170 -19.27 7.77 -19.35
N ASP A 171 -18.82 6.62 -19.90
CA ASP A 171 -17.98 6.57 -21.12
C ASP A 171 -18.80 6.54 -22.43
N GLY A 172 -20.12 6.34 -22.33
CA GLY A 172 -21.04 6.19 -23.47
C GLY A 172 -21.22 4.74 -23.94
N ASP A 173 -20.38 3.82 -23.49
CA ASP A 173 -20.41 2.38 -23.83
C ASP A 173 -20.91 1.51 -22.66
N GLY A 174 -21.56 2.14 -21.66
CA GLY A 174 -22.15 1.49 -20.49
C GLY A 174 -21.19 1.34 -19.30
N GLY A 175 -19.97 1.90 -19.37
CA GLY A 175 -18.97 1.95 -18.32
C GLY A 175 -18.70 3.35 -17.80
N PHE A 176 -17.54 3.52 -17.15
CA PHE A 176 -17.05 4.79 -16.61
C PHE A 176 -15.64 5.10 -17.08
N ALA A 177 -15.44 6.30 -17.62
CA ALA A 177 -14.13 6.88 -17.87
C ALA A 177 -13.61 7.56 -16.60
N ILE A 178 -12.39 7.21 -16.19
CA ILE A 178 -11.65 7.85 -15.10
C ILE A 178 -10.59 8.74 -15.72
N SER A 179 -10.48 9.98 -15.22
CA SER A 179 -9.42 10.91 -15.61
C SER A 179 -8.84 11.59 -14.38
N ALA A 180 -7.61 12.11 -14.50
CA ALA A 180 -6.94 12.85 -13.43
C ALA A 180 -6.44 14.21 -13.92
N ASN A 181 -6.41 15.21 -13.04
CA ASN A 181 -6.04 16.57 -13.35
C ASN A 181 -4.63 16.89 -12.86
N ALA A 182 -3.66 16.96 -13.79
CA ALA A 182 -2.25 17.28 -13.49
C ALA A 182 -2.08 18.63 -12.77
N ALA A 183 -2.89 19.65 -13.08
CA ALA A 183 -2.78 20.95 -12.41
C ALA A 183 -3.17 20.89 -10.92
N LYS A 184 -4.04 19.95 -10.53
CA LYS A 184 -4.38 19.72 -9.13
C LYS A 184 -3.32 18.88 -8.40
N ILE A 185 -2.53 18.10 -9.13
CA ILE A 185 -1.41 17.29 -8.60
C ILE A 185 -0.17 18.17 -8.38
N GLN A 186 0.03 19.21 -9.21
CA GLN A 186 1.23 20.03 -9.21
C GLN A 186 1.64 20.58 -7.83
N PRO A 187 0.73 21.10 -6.97
CA PRO A 187 1.11 21.57 -5.64
C PRO A 187 1.75 20.48 -4.75
N ALA A 188 1.31 19.22 -4.89
CA ALA A 188 1.92 18.11 -4.18
C ALA A 188 3.32 17.80 -4.73
N VAL A 189 3.52 17.90 -6.04
CA VAL A 189 4.84 17.74 -6.67
C VAL A 189 5.79 18.85 -6.23
N ASP A 190 5.32 20.08 -6.14
CA ASP A 190 6.14 21.22 -5.71
C ASP A 190 6.64 21.09 -4.26
N ALA A 191 5.91 20.37 -3.41
CA ALA A 191 6.28 20.10 -2.02
C ALA A 191 7.32 18.98 -1.87
N LEU A 192 7.47 18.08 -2.86
CA LEU A 192 8.29 16.87 -2.77
C LEU A 192 9.74 17.10 -2.36
N ALA A 193 10.36 18.18 -2.83
CA ALA A 193 11.75 18.46 -2.50
C ALA A 193 11.99 18.60 -0.99
N GLY A 194 11.02 19.16 -0.26
CA GLY A 194 11.08 19.31 1.20
C GLY A 194 10.86 18.01 1.97
N GLU A 195 10.16 17.04 1.37
CA GLU A 195 9.83 15.76 2.00
C GLU A 195 10.84 14.66 1.66
N ILE A 196 11.41 14.71 0.46
CA ILE A 196 12.28 13.66 -0.08
C ILE A 196 13.75 13.94 0.18
N ASN A 197 14.21 15.22 0.00
CA ASN A 197 15.61 15.56 0.13
C ASN A 197 16.07 15.46 1.58
N ARG A 198 17.17 14.75 1.79
CA ARG A 198 17.86 14.68 3.08
C ARG A 198 19.34 14.44 2.89
N ASP A 199 20.16 14.99 3.76
CA ASP A 199 21.58 14.72 3.79
C ASP A 199 21.88 13.33 4.31
N ALA A 200 23.01 12.74 3.90
CA ALA A 200 23.48 11.49 4.48
C ALA A 200 23.96 11.75 5.92
N VAL A 201 23.59 10.85 6.84
CA VAL A 201 24.12 10.83 8.20
C VAL A 201 25.09 9.66 8.32
N ASN A 202 26.37 9.94 8.57
CA ASN A 202 27.37 8.89 8.73
C ASN A 202 27.16 8.07 10.00
N ALA A 203 27.29 6.75 9.89
CA ALA A 203 27.24 5.86 11.04
C ALA A 203 28.50 5.99 11.91
N SER A 204 28.33 5.81 13.21
CA SER A 204 29.44 5.68 14.15
C SER A 204 29.21 4.47 15.03
N VAL A 205 30.16 3.51 14.99
CA VAL A 205 30.04 2.25 15.71
C VAL A 205 31.29 1.99 16.58
N ILE A 206 31.05 1.37 17.72
CA ILE A 206 32.13 0.81 18.55
C ILE A 206 32.31 -0.64 18.13
N VAL A 207 33.57 -1.03 17.89
CA VAL A 207 33.94 -2.39 17.48
C VAL A 207 34.91 -3.02 18.49
N ASP A 208 34.99 -4.33 18.46
CA ASP A 208 36.04 -5.11 19.16
C ASP A 208 37.32 -5.22 18.32
N SER A 209 38.31 -5.93 18.83
CA SER A 209 39.60 -6.13 18.15
C SER A 209 39.50 -6.94 16.85
N ALA A 210 38.40 -7.67 16.62
CA ALA A 210 38.11 -8.38 15.38
C ALA A 210 37.34 -7.51 14.35
N GLY A 211 36.95 -6.28 14.74
CA GLY A 211 36.14 -5.40 13.91
C GLY A 211 34.63 -5.65 13.98
N GLU A 212 34.18 -6.53 14.91
CA GLU A 212 32.77 -6.81 15.11
C GLU A 212 32.08 -5.67 15.88
N THR A 213 30.95 -5.22 15.41
CA THR A 213 30.19 -4.13 16.06
C THR A 213 29.62 -4.58 17.39
N ILE A 214 30.01 -3.90 18.47
CA ILE A 214 29.49 -4.13 19.82
C ILE A 214 28.45 -3.07 20.22
N HIS A 215 28.50 -1.88 19.61
CA HIS A 215 27.52 -0.83 19.89
C HIS A 215 27.45 0.17 18.73
N GLU A 216 26.24 0.55 18.34
CA GLU A 216 25.97 1.63 17.40
C GLU A 216 25.73 2.92 18.17
N GLN A 217 26.60 3.91 18.00
CA GLN A 217 26.47 5.24 18.63
C GLN A 217 25.58 6.17 17.80
N VAL A 218 25.73 6.13 16.50
CA VAL A 218 24.94 6.89 15.54
C VAL A 218 24.54 5.96 14.39
N ALA A 219 23.26 5.81 14.18
CA ALA A 219 22.73 5.06 13.05
C ALA A 219 23.00 5.79 11.73
N GLY A 220 23.51 5.06 10.73
CA GLY A 220 23.71 5.60 9.41
C GLY A 220 22.39 5.85 8.69
N GLN A 221 22.31 6.94 7.93
CA GLN A 221 21.16 7.23 7.07
C GLN A 221 21.63 7.64 5.69
N THR A 222 21.15 6.93 4.66
CA THR A 222 21.39 7.28 3.24
C THR A 222 20.76 8.63 2.92
N GLY A 223 21.54 9.52 2.34
CA GLY A 223 21.06 10.79 1.79
C GLY A 223 20.19 10.54 0.55
N ARG A 224 19.29 11.45 0.26
CA ARG A 224 18.43 11.42 -0.94
C ARG A 224 18.34 12.78 -1.56
N THR A 225 18.38 12.83 -2.89
CA THR A 225 18.14 14.06 -3.68
C THR A 225 17.08 13.71 -4.74
N LEU A 226 15.98 14.45 -4.75
CA LEU A 226 14.94 14.34 -5.75
C LEU A 226 15.49 14.77 -7.12
N GLY A 227 15.19 14.00 -8.16
CA GLY A 227 15.55 14.30 -9.53
C GLY A 227 14.63 15.35 -10.18
N ASP A 228 14.60 15.35 -11.51
CA ASP A 228 13.73 16.27 -12.25
C ASP A 228 12.24 16.00 -11.98
N THR A 229 11.50 17.05 -11.69
CA THR A 229 10.08 17.00 -11.34
C THR A 229 9.15 17.58 -12.41
N ALA A 230 9.70 18.13 -13.51
CA ALA A 230 8.95 18.90 -14.50
C ALA A 230 7.72 18.14 -15.08
N ASP A 231 7.87 16.85 -15.33
CA ASP A 231 6.83 16.03 -15.96
C ASP A 231 6.05 15.16 -14.97
N ILE A 232 6.39 15.18 -13.66
CA ILE A 232 5.81 14.27 -12.66
C ILE A 232 4.28 14.42 -12.57
N ALA A 233 3.77 15.64 -12.53
CA ALA A 233 2.34 15.87 -12.39
C ALA A 233 1.54 15.30 -13.57
N ALA A 234 2.04 15.45 -14.80
CA ALA A 234 1.41 14.94 -16.00
C ALA A 234 1.52 13.40 -16.07
N ALA A 235 2.70 12.86 -15.78
CA ALA A 235 2.93 11.42 -15.77
C ALA A 235 2.09 10.71 -14.69
N TYR A 236 2.00 11.31 -13.50
CA TYR A 236 1.18 10.76 -12.43
C TYR A 236 -0.32 10.83 -12.76
N ALA A 237 -0.81 11.92 -13.37
CA ALA A 237 -2.18 12.00 -13.84
C ALA A 237 -2.52 10.88 -14.84
N ALA A 238 -1.62 10.60 -15.80
CA ALA A 238 -1.78 9.50 -16.73
C ALA A 238 -1.83 8.14 -16.01
N GLN A 239 -0.92 7.91 -15.04
CA GLN A 239 -0.86 6.68 -14.27
C GLN A 239 -2.12 6.45 -13.40
N LEU A 240 -2.67 7.51 -12.79
CA LEU A 240 -3.93 7.46 -12.04
C LEU A 240 -5.10 7.06 -12.95
N THR A 241 -5.14 7.54 -14.18
CA THR A 241 -6.16 7.16 -15.18
C THR A 241 -6.13 5.66 -15.46
N GLU A 242 -4.93 5.05 -15.49
CA GLU A 242 -4.74 3.60 -15.64
C GLU A 242 -5.12 2.80 -14.36
N GLY A 243 -5.30 3.46 -13.22
CA GLY A 243 -5.70 2.83 -11.95
C GLY A 243 -4.56 2.59 -10.96
N ASN A 244 -3.36 3.15 -11.20
CA ASN A 244 -2.22 3.00 -10.30
C ASN A 244 -2.01 4.29 -9.50
N GLY A 245 -2.16 4.21 -8.16
CA GLY A 245 -1.96 5.31 -7.23
C GLY A 245 -0.52 5.49 -6.75
N ALA A 246 0.37 4.52 -6.95
CA ALA A 246 1.74 4.55 -6.45
C ALA A 246 2.70 5.13 -7.52
N TYR A 247 3.17 6.36 -7.33
CA TYR A 247 4.12 6.99 -8.25
C TYR A 247 5.55 6.85 -7.76
N ALA A 248 6.42 6.22 -8.56
CA ALA A 248 7.84 6.07 -8.23
C ALA A 248 8.61 7.35 -8.57
N LEU A 249 9.30 7.90 -7.57
CA LEU A 249 10.09 9.13 -7.73
C LEU A 249 11.48 8.87 -8.33
N PRO A 250 11.96 9.73 -9.22
CA PRO A 250 13.36 9.73 -9.60
C PRO A 250 14.20 10.31 -8.46
N VAL A 251 14.97 9.46 -7.76
CA VAL A 251 15.85 9.89 -6.68
C VAL A 251 17.28 9.44 -6.93
N THR A 252 18.23 10.25 -6.49
CA THR A 252 19.63 9.86 -6.36
C THR A 252 19.94 9.66 -4.89
N GLU A 253 20.46 8.49 -4.53
CA GLU A 253 20.87 8.18 -3.18
C GLU A 253 22.36 8.43 -2.98
N THR A 254 22.71 9.02 -1.84
CA THR A 254 24.10 9.21 -1.40
C THR A 254 24.33 8.28 -0.22
N PRO A 255 25.16 7.24 -0.36
CA PRO A 255 25.46 6.32 0.74
C PRO A 255 26.08 7.09 1.92
N PHE A 256 25.83 6.63 3.15
CA PHE A 256 26.55 7.09 4.32
C PHE A 256 27.85 6.31 4.49
N GLU A 257 28.83 6.91 5.17
CA GLU A 257 30.06 6.27 5.59
C GLU A 257 29.93 5.76 7.02
N THR A 258 30.67 4.71 7.37
CA THR A 258 30.73 4.16 8.73
C THR A 258 32.10 4.43 9.35
N THR A 259 32.09 5.19 10.45
CA THR A 259 33.28 5.38 11.27
C THR A 259 33.30 4.34 12.38
N THR A 260 34.37 3.58 12.47
CA THR A 260 34.59 2.58 13.53
C THR A 260 35.50 3.13 14.61
N THR A 261 35.19 2.79 15.87
CA THR A 261 36.07 3.05 17.01
C THR A 261 36.30 1.74 17.76
N GLU A 262 37.51 1.20 17.68
CA GLU A 262 37.90 0.00 18.47
C GLU A 262 38.01 0.37 19.94
N ARG A 263 37.45 -0.46 20.85
CA ARG A 263 37.60 -0.31 22.29
C ARG A 263 37.86 -1.63 22.96
N ARG A 264 38.91 -1.68 23.83
CA ARG A 264 39.22 -2.83 24.68
C ARG A 264 39.79 -2.38 26.00
N ILE A 265 39.69 -3.24 27.00
CA ILE A 265 40.19 -3.04 28.38
C ILE A 265 41.30 -4.02 28.63
N GLU A 266 42.40 -3.56 29.21
CA GLU A 266 43.49 -4.38 29.71
C GLU A 266 43.59 -4.20 31.22
N VAL A 267 43.73 -5.31 31.96
CA VAL A 267 43.96 -5.30 33.40
C VAL A 267 45.28 -6.00 33.67
N ASN A 268 46.29 -5.28 34.17
CA ASN A 268 47.58 -5.82 34.59
C ASN A 268 47.59 -5.95 36.12
N LEU A 269 47.58 -7.21 36.59
CA LEU A 269 47.53 -7.55 38.01
C LEU A 269 48.86 -7.31 38.71
N THR A 270 50.00 -7.39 37.99
CA THR A 270 51.33 -7.10 38.56
C THR A 270 51.50 -5.62 38.90
N THR A 271 51.09 -4.74 37.97
CA THR A 271 51.22 -3.31 38.15
C THR A 271 50.03 -2.65 38.80
N GLN A 272 48.93 -3.42 39.04
CA GLN A 272 47.65 -2.97 39.57
C GLN A 272 47.10 -1.77 38.76
N LYS A 273 47.00 -1.99 37.42
CA LYS A 273 46.52 -0.98 36.50
C LYS A 273 45.44 -1.57 35.58
N THR A 274 44.43 -0.75 35.30
CA THR A 274 43.49 -0.93 34.18
C THR A 274 43.79 0.10 33.12
N ILE A 275 43.94 -0.34 31.88
CA ILE A 275 44.21 0.50 30.72
C ILE A 275 43.05 0.39 29.76
N LEU A 276 42.46 1.52 29.39
CA LEU A 276 41.46 1.63 28.33
C LEU A 276 42.19 1.94 27.01
N TRP A 277 41.97 1.09 26.02
CA TRP A 277 42.52 1.25 24.69
C TRP A 277 41.45 1.72 23.71
N GLN A 278 41.77 2.69 22.88
CA GLN A 278 40.90 3.16 21.81
C GLN A 278 41.73 3.31 20.53
N ASN A 279 41.32 2.60 19.47
CA ASN A 279 42.00 2.60 18.16
C ASN A 279 43.51 2.29 18.29
N GLY A 280 43.88 1.35 19.15
CA GLY A 280 45.27 0.94 19.41
C GLY A 280 46.09 1.90 20.28
N GLU A 281 45.50 3.02 20.71
CA GLU A 281 46.18 3.98 21.60
C GLU A 281 45.61 3.94 23.03
N VAL A 282 46.43 4.30 24.00
CA VAL A 282 46.01 4.40 25.41
C VAL A 282 45.07 5.59 25.58
N TYR A 283 43.79 5.31 25.83
CA TYR A 283 42.81 6.35 26.12
C TYR A 283 42.91 6.82 27.60
N ARG A 284 42.98 5.83 28.55
CA ARG A 284 43.12 6.10 29.99
C ARG A 284 43.88 5.01 30.67
N THR A 285 44.54 5.35 31.80
CA THR A 285 45.13 4.40 32.70
C THR A 285 44.70 4.71 34.13
N TYR A 286 44.24 3.68 34.83
CA TYR A 286 43.80 3.80 36.23
C TYR A 286 44.58 2.90 37.12
N THR A 287 44.90 3.36 38.33
CA THR A 287 45.43 2.52 39.40
C THR A 287 44.27 1.88 40.13
N ILE A 288 44.27 0.57 40.27
CA ILE A 288 43.16 -0.26 40.75
C ILE A 288 43.57 -1.10 41.98
N SER A 289 42.61 -1.80 42.58
CA SER A 289 42.91 -2.86 43.53
C SER A 289 42.16 -4.13 43.04
N SER A 290 42.90 -5.17 42.67
CA SER A 290 42.37 -6.45 42.27
C SER A 290 42.05 -7.37 43.46
N GLY A 291 41.61 -8.59 43.21
CA GLY A 291 41.40 -9.64 44.20
C GLY A 291 42.67 -10.00 44.95
N ALA A 292 42.54 -10.28 46.27
CA ALA A 292 43.62 -10.57 47.19
C ALA A 292 43.59 -12.01 47.72
N GLY A 293 44.76 -12.62 47.96
CA GLY A 293 44.86 -13.95 48.53
C GLY A 293 44.12 -15.03 47.74
N ASP A 294 43.29 -15.78 48.44
CA ASP A 294 42.50 -16.88 47.85
C ASP A 294 41.36 -16.40 46.91
N HIS A 295 41.14 -15.10 46.85
CA HIS A 295 40.17 -14.42 46.00
C HIS A 295 40.84 -13.60 44.87
N ALA A 296 41.98 -14.10 44.36
CA ALA A 296 42.66 -13.41 43.25
C ALA A 296 41.77 -13.30 42.02
N THR A 297 41.79 -12.14 41.37
CA THR A 297 41.08 -11.93 40.10
C THR A 297 41.57 -12.94 39.05
N HIS A 298 40.64 -13.57 38.34
CA HIS A 298 40.95 -14.56 37.30
C HIS A 298 41.63 -13.90 36.10
N THR A 299 42.69 -14.54 35.60
CA THR A 299 43.31 -14.14 34.33
C THR A 299 42.61 -14.76 33.14
N GLY A 300 42.59 -14.07 32.01
CA GLY A 300 41.97 -14.56 30.78
C GLY A 300 41.46 -13.43 29.91
N ASN A 301 40.75 -13.83 28.86
CA ASN A 301 40.05 -12.90 27.94
C ASN A 301 38.55 -13.02 28.18
N PHE A 302 37.96 -11.92 28.54
CA PHE A 302 36.56 -11.81 28.92
C PHE A 302 35.90 -10.70 28.11
N ARG A 303 34.61 -10.47 28.36
CA ARG A 303 33.84 -9.36 27.77
C ARG A 303 32.94 -8.75 28.83
N ILE A 304 32.75 -7.43 28.76
CA ILE A 304 31.71 -6.77 29.58
C ILE A 304 30.37 -7.41 29.28
N GLY A 305 29.74 -8.01 30.29
CA GLY A 305 28.45 -8.67 30.21
C GLY A 305 27.31 -7.77 30.69
N TRP A 306 27.08 -7.75 32.01
CA TRP A 306 26.02 -6.98 32.61
C TRP A 306 26.58 -5.73 33.34
N LYS A 307 25.80 -4.65 33.34
CA LYS A 307 26.18 -3.37 33.97
C LYS A 307 25.03 -2.83 34.81
N THR A 308 25.33 -2.25 35.95
CA THR A 308 24.36 -1.52 36.77
C THR A 308 24.99 -0.30 37.43
N GLN A 309 24.24 0.76 37.63
CA GLN A 309 24.73 1.98 38.27
C GLN A 309 24.97 1.78 39.77
N MET A 310 24.23 0.86 40.42
CA MET A 310 24.34 0.62 41.84
C MET A 310 23.85 -0.79 42.16
N GLN A 311 24.56 -1.49 43.09
CA GLN A 311 24.20 -2.83 43.53
C GLN A 311 24.76 -3.13 44.92
N ASP A 312 24.04 -3.89 45.71
CA ASP A 312 24.55 -4.53 46.92
C ASP A 312 25.37 -5.79 46.53
N MET A 313 26.58 -5.92 47.05
CA MET A 313 27.47 -7.05 46.75
C MET A 313 27.72 -7.93 48.00
N GLY A 314 27.71 -9.25 47.86
CA GLY A 314 27.91 -10.20 48.95
C GLY A 314 26.75 -10.29 49.95
N CYS A 315 25.69 -9.53 49.79
CA CYS A 315 24.57 -9.44 50.72
C CYS A 315 23.53 -10.56 50.55
N VAL A 316 24.00 -11.80 50.34
CA VAL A 316 23.15 -13.00 50.15
C VAL A 316 23.64 -14.14 51.04
N PRO A 317 22.79 -15.12 51.42
CA PRO A 317 23.22 -16.27 52.23
C PRO A 317 24.40 -17.04 51.59
N GLY A 318 25.42 -17.33 52.40
CA GLY A 318 26.62 -18.02 51.96
C GLY A 318 27.85 -17.12 51.83
N TYR A 319 27.68 -15.81 51.90
CA TYR A 319 28.77 -14.83 52.00
C TYR A 319 28.91 -14.34 53.45
N ASP A 320 30.14 -14.13 53.92
CA ASP A 320 30.48 -13.58 55.22
C ASP A 320 30.66 -12.06 55.20
N TRP A 321 30.42 -11.42 54.07
CA TRP A 321 30.54 -9.98 53.86
C TRP A 321 29.34 -9.43 53.10
N CYS A 322 29.07 -8.13 53.23
CA CYS A 322 28.01 -7.42 52.56
C CYS A 322 28.43 -5.95 52.37
N THR A 323 28.57 -5.52 51.14
CA THR A 323 28.87 -4.13 50.80
C THR A 323 27.66 -3.54 50.04
N ARG A 324 27.02 -2.54 50.62
CA ARG A 324 25.81 -1.94 50.06
C ARG A 324 26.13 -0.79 49.10
N ASP A 325 25.21 -0.51 48.22
CA ASP A 325 25.24 0.67 47.31
C ASP A 325 26.56 0.80 46.53
N VAL A 326 27.12 -0.32 46.06
CA VAL A 326 28.34 -0.32 45.25
C VAL A 326 28.07 0.33 43.89
N PRO A 327 28.71 1.47 43.57
CA PRO A 327 28.37 2.22 42.37
C PRO A 327 29.15 1.79 41.12
N TRP A 328 28.53 1.98 39.94
CA TRP A 328 29.13 1.87 38.61
C TRP A 328 29.72 0.51 38.31
N VAL A 329 28.91 -0.53 38.49
CA VAL A 329 29.33 -1.92 38.35
C VAL A 329 29.27 -2.38 36.88
N ALA A 330 30.37 -2.96 36.39
CA ALA A 330 30.47 -3.57 35.07
C ALA A 330 31.12 -4.94 35.15
N TYR A 331 30.33 -6.02 35.12
CA TYR A 331 30.78 -7.39 35.22
C TYR A 331 31.40 -7.87 33.91
N PHE A 332 32.51 -8.61 34.02
CA PHE A 332 33.21 -9.23 32.89
C PHE A 332 33.42 -10.77 33.01
N ASN A 333 33.40 -11.30 34.24
CA ASN A 333 33.59 -12.74 34.50
C ASN A 333 32.72 -13.16 35.68
N GLY A 334 31.53 -13.78 35.45
CA GLY A 334 30.64 -14.20 36.52
C GLY A 334 30.30 -13.04 37.47
N ASP A 335 30.84 -13.12 38.71
CA ASP A 335 30.70 -12.12 39.78
C ASP A 335 31.89 -11.14 39.86
N GLU A 336 32.89 -11.27 38.99
CA GLU A 336 34.01 -10.32 38.89
C GLU A 336 33.66 -9.17 37.96
N GLY A 337 33.80 -7.95 38.42
CA GLY A 337 33.49 -6.71 37.68
C GLY A 337 34.33 -5.53 38.12
N PHE A 338 34.32 -4.48 37.30
CA PHE A 338 34.80 -3.17 37.69
C PHE A 338 33.74 -2.47 38.50
N HIS A 339 34.11 -1.73 39.56
CA HIS A 339 33.18 -0.92 40.33
C HIS A 339 33.84 0.19 41.13
N GLY A 340 33.06 1.20 41.51
CA GLY A 340 33.51 2.26 42.42
C GLY A 340 33.62 1.76 43.87
N THR A 341 34.66 2.20 44.57
CA THR A 341 34.96 1.80 45.93
C THR A 341 35.00 3.02 46.83
N TYR A 342 34.21 3.02 47.90
CA TYR A 342 34.15 4.11 48.89
C TYR A 342 34.74 3.72 50.26
N TRP A 343 34.98 2.42 50.48
CA TRP A 343 35.40 1.85 51.79
C TRP A 343 36.90 1.77 51.96
N HIS A 344 37.72 2.02 50.92
CA HIS A 344 39.18 2.13 51.06
C HIS A 344 39.75 3.08 49.97
N ASN A 345 41.01 3.50 50.19
CA ASN A 345 41.79 4.32 49.23
C ASN A 345 43.17 3.67 48.94
N ASN A 346 43.34 2.37 49.20
CA ASN A 346 44.59 1.64 49.04
C ASN A 346 44.76 1.09 47.62
N PHE A 347 44.59 1.92 46.62
CA PHE A 347 44.76 1.54 45.21
C PHE A 347 46.26 1.29 44.91
N GLY A 348 46.55 0.31 44.06
CA GLY A 348 47.89 -0.18 43.75
C GLY A 348 48.24 -1.45 44.52
N THR A 349 47.36 -1.97 45.40
CA THR A 349 47.51 -3.19 46.18
C THR A 349 46.24 -4.03 46.06
N PRO A 350 46.33 -5.37 45.90
CA PRO A 350 45.16 -6.26 45.90
C PRO A 350 44.37 -6.11 47.22
N MET A 351 43.04 -5.91 47.15
CA MET A 351 42.17 -5.67 48.30
C MET A 351 40.79 -6.29 48.21
N SER A 352 40.36 -6.78 47.03
CA SER A 352 38.99 -7.23 46.81
C SER A 352 38.83 -8.74 46.93
N HIS A 353 37.57 -9.24 46.73
CA HIS A 353 37.24 -10.66 46.62
C HIS A 353 37.15 -11.15 45.17
N GLY A 354 37.92 -10.54 44.25
CA GLY A 354 37.96 -10.86 42.82
C GLY A 354 37.67 -9.69 41.90
N CYS A 355 36.84 -8.76 42.31
CA CYS A 355 36.49 -7.54 41.53
C CYS A 355 37.67 -6.60 41.37
N ILE A 356 37.58 -5.70 40.41
CA ILE A 356 38.53 -4.62 40.18
C ILE A 356 37.99 -3.35 40.83
N ASN A 357 38.51 -3.01 41.99
CA ASN A 357 38.17 -1.83 42.77
C ASN A 357 38.79 -0.58 42.14
N MET A 358 38.01 0.46 41.95
CA MET A 358 38.40 1.71 41.36
C MET A 358 37.90 2.88 42.21
N THR A 359 38.48 4.10 42.07
CA THR A 359 37.81 5.27 42.61
C THR A 359 36.45 5.47 41.92
N ILE A 360 35.48 6.00 42.64
CA ILE A 360 34.09 6.19 42.09
C ILE A 360 34.11 6.96 40.75
N PRO A 361 34.87 8.07 40.60
CA PRO A 361 34.93 8.78 39.31
C PRO A 361 35.51 7.94 38.16
N GLN A 362 36.57 7.12 38.44
CA GLN A 362 37.21 6.25 37.44
C GLN A 362 36.27 5.11 37.04
N ALA A 363 35.59 4.52 38.00
CA ALA A 363 34.59 3.48 37.71
C ALA A 363 33.42 4.02 36.88
N LYS A 364 32.95 5.25 37.16
CA LYS A 364 31.94 5.92 36.36
C LYS A 364 32.42 6.14 34.94
N GLU A 365 33.64 6.67 34.74
CA GLU A 365 34.19 6.90 33.39
C GLU A 365 34.31 5.58 32.61
N LEU A 366 34.85 4.50 33.23
CA LEU A 366 34.91 3.18 32.60
C LEU A 366 33.50 2.66 32.27
N TYR A 367 32.55 2.76 33.21
CA TYR A 367 31.17 2.34 33.03
C TYR A 367 30.49 3.04 31.84
N GLU A 368 30.66 4.33 31.69
CA GLU A 368 30.07 5.11 30.59
C GLU A 368 30.78 4.83 29.25
N TRP A 369 32.12 4.61 29.29
CA TRP A 369 32.93 4.37 28.11
C TRP A 369 32.79 2.93 27.55
N ALA A 370 32.72 1.91 28.41
CA ALA A 370 32.61 0.50 28.01
C ALA A 370 31.17 0.11 27.74
N TYR A 371 30.96 -0.60 26.65
CA TYR A 371 29.65 -1.19 26.30
C TYR A 371 29.65 -2.70 26.60
N ARG A 372 28.43 -3.29 26.64
CA ARG A 372 28.32 -4.75 26.69
C ARG A 372 28.99 -5.34 25.44
N GLY A 373 29.85 -6.33 25.64
CA GLY A 373 30.67 -6.90 24.57
C GLY A 373 32.08 -6.33 24.49
N THR A 374 32.41 -5.19 25.13
CA THR A 374 33.78 -4.68 25.18
C THR A 374 34.72 -5.71 25.76
N GLU A 375 35.83 -6.00 25.07
CA GLU A 375 36.83 -7.00 25.48
C GLU A 375 37.58 -6.56 26.72
N VAL A 376 37.85 -7.53 27.61
CA VAL A 376 38.64 -7.37 28.84
C VAL A 376 39.70 -8.44 28.87
N SER A 377 40.96 -8.05 28.78
CA SER A 377 42.11 -8.96 28.95
C SER A 377 42.72 -8.77 30.34
N VAL A 378 42.76 -9.81 31.13
CA VAL A 378 43.32 -9.81 32.50
C VAL A 378 44.57 -10.70 32.53
N HIS A 379 45.69 -10.10 32.97
CA HIS A 379 47.00 -10.82 33.04
C HIS A 379 47.90 -10.26 34.16
N TYR A 380 48.99 -10.94 34.41
CA TYR A 380 50.05 -10.47 35.32
C TYR A 380 51.06 -9.56 34.63
#